data_6188226a8a236e38060d2abb4c56b6e8
#
_entry.id   6188226a8a236e38060d2abb4c56b6e8
#
_cell.length_a   1.000
_cell.length_b   1.000
_cell.length_c   1.000
_cell.angle_alpha   90.00
_cell.angle_beta   90.00
_cell.angle_gamma   90.00
#
_symmetry.space_group_name_H-M   'P 1'
#
loop_
_entity.id
_entity.type
_entity.pdbx_description
1 polymer ?
#
loop_
_entity_poly.entity_id
_entity_poly.type
_entity_poly.pdbx_seq_one_letter_code
_entity_poly.pdbx_strand_id
1 'polypeptide(L)'
;MNANAGMIVVYTTSPTESDARKIGRELVEEKLAACVNIFPGMVSIYRWQESIETGNETAMLVKTRKELAEQVLDAISARHPYTVPALFVFEPQHVAAPYLEWLCNQTALSR
;
A
#
# COMPACT_ATOMS: atom_id res chain seq x y z
N MET A 1 -10.78 -17.88 16.57
CA MET A 1 -10.43 -16.53 16.07
C MET A 1 -9.28 -16.61 15.10
N ASN A 2 -9.47 -16.06 13.97
CA ASN A 2 -8.45 -16.09 12.94
C ASN A 2 -7.39 -15.03 13.20
N ALA A 3 -6.12 -15.40 13.12
CA ALA A 3 -5.02 -14.50 13.45
C ALA A 3 -4.94 -13.30 12.51
N ASN A 4 -5.18 -13.49 11.21
CA ASN A 4 -4.96 -12.37 10.29
C ASN A 4 -6.12 -11.40 10.23
N ALA A 5 -7.25 -11.72 10.84
CA ALA A 5 -8.38 -10.81 11.03
C ALA A 5 -8.94 -10.18 9.75
N GLY A 6 -8.50 -10.58 8.56
CA GLY A 6 -9.10 -10.14 7.31
C GLY A 6 -8.63 -8.80 6.77
N MET A 7 -7.61 -8.21 7.36
CA MET A 7 -7.03 -6.94 6.91
C MET A 7 -5.62 -7.17 6.40
N ILE A 8 -5.21 -6.38 5.40
CA ILE A 8 -3.81 -6.36 4.96
C ILE A 8 -3.33 -4.92 4.87
N VAL A 9 -2.00 -4.78 4.86
CA VAL A 9 -1.32 -3.51 4.63
C VAL A 9 -0.35 -3.73 3.47
N VAL A 10 -0.50 -2.96 2.40
CA VAL A 10 0.40 -3.05 1.26
C VAL A 10 1.43 -1.94 1.40
N TYR A 11 2.70 -2.31 1.27
CA TYR A 11 3.81 -1.37 1.33
C TYR A 11 4.31 -1.09 -0.07
N THR A 12 4.54 0.18 -0.39
CA THR A 12 5.21 0.56 -1.62
C THR A 12 5.97 1.86 -1.38
N THR A 13 6.91 2.17 -2.27
CA THR A 13 7.63 3.45 -2.26
C THR A 13 7.48 4.11 -3.61
N SER A 14 7.57 5.42 -3.63
CA SER A 14 7.46 6.22 -4.84
C SER A 14 8.58 7.25 -4.87
N PRO A 15 8.96 7.74 -6.06
CA PRO A 15 10.02 8.75 -6.13
C PRO A 15 9.61 10.07 -5.51
N THR A 16 8.31 10.42 -5.54
CA THR A 16 7.86 11.72 -5.02
C THR A 16 6.60 11.54 -4.20
N GLU A 17 6.35 12.51 -3.33
CA GLU A 17 5.11 12.55 -2.58
C GLU A 17 3.91 12.69 -3.51
N SER A 18 4.07 13.42 -4.60
CA SER A 18 3.00 13.65 -5.58
C SER A 18 2.54 12.33 -6.20
N ASP A 19 3.49 11.46 -6.56
CA ASP A 19 3.15 10.16 -7.11
C ASP A 19 2.36 9.32 -6.10
N ALA A 20 2.81 9.32 -4.85
CA ALA A 20 2.14 8.56 -3.80
C ALA A 20 0.73 9.08 -3.57
N ARG A 21 0.56 10.41 -3.52
CA ARG A 21 -0.76 11.01 -3.31
C ARG A 21 -1.72 10.65 -4.42
N LYS A 22 -1.25 10.68 -5.67
CA LYS A 22 -2.11 10.36 -6.82
C LYS A 22 -2.58 8.93 -6.76
N ILE A 23 -1.65 8.00 -6.58
CA ILE A 23 -2.00 6.58 -6.52
C ILE A 23 -2.91 6.30 -5.33
N GLY A 24 -2.54 6.82 -4.16
CA GLY A 24 -3.30 6.57 -2.95
C GLY A 24 -4.72 7.11 -3.03
N ARG A 25 -4.88 8.31 -3.57
CA ARG A 25 -6.21 8.89 -3.70
C ARG A 25 -7.08 8.07 -4.63
N GLU A 26 -6.52 7.61 -5.74
CA GLU A 26 -7.29 6.80 -6.69
C GLU A 26 -7.74 5.49 -6.06
N LEU A 27 -6.85 4.85 -5.27
CA LEU A 27 -7.24 3.60 -4.60
C LEU A 27 -8.39 3.82 -3.63
N VAL A 28 -8.38 4.92 -2.89
CA VAL A 28 -9.46 5.22 -1.95
C VAL A 28 -10.75 5.56 -2.71
N GLU A 29 -10.65 6.35 -3.77
CA GLU A 29 -11.81 6.71 -4.57
C GLU A 29 -12.47 5.49 -5.21
N GLU A 30 -11.66 4.51 -5.60
CA GLU A 30 -12.16 3.28 -6.23
C GLU A 30 -12.60 2.25 -5.21
N LYS A 31 -12.53 2.58 -3.92
CA LYS A 31 -12.89 1.68 -2.82
C LYS A 31 -12.04 0.42 -2.76
N LEU A 32 -10.87 0.48 -3.35
CA LEU A 32 -9.87 -0.59 -3.23
C LEU A 32 -9.08 -0.48 -1.94
N ALA A 33 -9.03 0.71 -1.36
CA ALA A 33 -8.36 0.94 -0.08
C ALA A 33 -9.26 1.75 0.83
N ALA A 34 -9.22 1.44 2.11
CA ALA A 34 -9.95 2.23 3.10
C ALA A 34 -9.15 3.46 3.49
N CYS A 35 -7.84 3.35 3.47
CA CYS A 35 -6.97 4.41 3.97
C CYS A 35 -5.57 4.20 3.41
N VAL A 36 -4.88 5.29 3.10
CA VAL A 36 -3.46 5.23 2.79
C VAL A 36 -2.73 6.18 3.72
N ASN A 37 -1.55 5.77 4.16
CA ASN A 37 -0.67 6.63 4.94
C ASN A 37 0.59 6.89 4.11
N ILE A 38 1.00 8.14 4.01
CA ILE A 38 2.10 8.55 3.15
C ILE A 38 3.19 9.17 4.02
N PHE A 39 4.42 8.69 3.84
CA PHE A 39 5.57 9.12 4.63
C PHE A 39 6.62 9.68 3.68
N PRO A 40 6.61 11.00 3.45
CA PRO A 40 7.62 11.60 2.58
C PRO A 40 8.96 11.74 3.30
N GLY A 41 10.02 11.92 2.51
CA GLY A 41 11.33 12.19 3.07
C GLY A 41 12.05 10.95 3.61
N MET A 42 11.63 9.77 3.19
CA MET A 42 12.30 8.54 3.60
C MET A 42 13.62 8.43 2.86
N VAL A 43 14.67 8.01 3.57
CA VAL A 43 15.97 7.76 2.96
C VAL A 43 16.11 6.28 2.71
N SER A 44 16.46 5.92 1.47
CA SER A 44 16.68 4.53 1.09
C SER A 44 18.15 4.35 0.73
N ILE A 45 18.76 3.31 1.24
CA ILE A 45 20.14 2.94 0.91
C ILE A 45 20.06 1.52 0.36
N TYR A 46 20.54 1.32 -0.86
CA TYR A 46 20.34 0.04 -1.53
C TYR A 46 21.46 -0.21 -2.53
N ARG A 47 21.60 -1.45 -2.93
CA ARG A 47 22.58 -1.84 -3.94
C ARG A 47 21.92 -1.83 -5.31
N TRP A 48 22.55 -1.13 -6.23
CA TRP A 48 22.07 -1.06 -7.61
C TRP A 48 23.27 -1.22 -8.53
N GLN A 49 23.26 -2.28 -9.36
CA GLN A 49 24.33 -2.56 -10.30
C GLN A 49 25.71 -2.46 -9.65
N GLU A 50 25.85 -3.14 -8.51
CA GLU A 50 27.10 -3.28 -7.76
C GLU A 50 27.58 -1.98 -7.08
N SER A 51 26.78 -0.94 -7.08
CA SER A 51 27.04 0.28 -6.33
C SER A 51 26.06 0.41 -5.18
N ILE A 52 26.50 1.10 -4.13
CA ILE A 52 25.61 1.46 -3.03
C ILE A 52 25.05 2.85 -3.35
N GLU A 53 23.75 2.95 -3.44
CA GLU A 53 23.06 4.19 -3.76
C GLU A 53 22.29 4.68 -2.55
N THR A 54 22.14 5.97 -2.43
CA THR A 54 21.32 6.59 -1.40
C THR A 54 20.36 7.55 -2.10
N GLY A 55 19.09 7.45 -1.78
CA GLY A 55 18.10 8.32 -2.38
C GLY A 55 16.97 8.64 -1.43
N ASN A 56 16.21 9.66 -1.77
CA ASN A 56 15.03 10.02 -1.03
C ASN A 56 13.82 9.44 -1.74
N GLU A 57 12.90 8.87 -0.96
CA GLU A 57 11.67 8.31 -1.49
C GLU A 57 10.52 8.65 -0.57
N THR A 58 9.31 8.40 -1.05
CA THR A 58 8.10 8.51 -0.24
C THR A 58 7.55 7.11 -0.05
N ALA A 59 7.37 6.71 1.20
CA ALA A 59 6.75 5.41 1.51
C ALA A 59 5.26 5.59 1.61
N MET A 60 4.51 4.53 1.25
CA MET A 60 3.07 4.53 1.38
C MET A 60 2.61 3.19 1.93
N LEU A 61 1.71 3.26 2.92
CA LEU A 61 1.03 2.08 3.45
C LEU A 61 -0.42 2.16 3.00
N VAL A 62 -0.89 1.09 2.35
CA VAL A 62 -2.26 1.00 1.85
C VAL A 62 -2.99 -0.03 2.69
N LYS A 63 -4.09 0.38 3.33
CA LYS A 63 -4.83 -0.48 4.24
C LYS A 63 -6.14 -0.88 3.60
N THR A 64 -6.38 -2.19 3.51
CA THR A 64 -7.58 -2.69 2.86
C THR A 64 -7.92 -4.07 3.39
N ARG A 65 -9.04 -4.61 2.94
CA ARG A 65 -9.43 -5.97 3.32
C ARG A 65 -8.63 -6.98 2.51
N LYS A 66 -8.45 -8.14 3.10
CA LYS A 66 -7.59 -9.19 2.53
C LYS A 66 -8.06 -9.62 1.14
N GLU A 67 -9.36 -9.66 0.91
CA GLU A 67 -9.90 -10.11 -0.37
C GLU A 67 -9.51 -9.22 -1.55
N LEU A 68 -9.08 -7.99 -1.27
CA LEU A 68 -8.71 -7.06 -2.33
C LEU A 68 -7.19 -7.02 -2.59
N ALA A 69 -6.43 -7.92 -1.98
CA ALA A 69 -4.98 -7.87 -2.07
C ALA A 69 -4.49 -7.84 -3.51
N GLU A 70 -4.93 -8.77 -4.34
CA GLU A 70 -4.44 -8.85 -5.71
C GLU A 70 -4.87 -7.66 -6.54
N GLN A 71 -6.10 -7.19 -6.34
CA GLN A 71 -6.57 -6.03 -7.08
C GLN A 71 -5.78 -4.78 -6.74
N VAL A 72 -5.42 -4.63 -5.46
CA VAL A 72 -4.61 -3.48 -5.04
C VAL A 72 -3.20 -3.57 -5.61
N LEU A 73 -2.59 -4.76 -5.56
CA LEU A 73 -1.26 -4.94 -6.11
C LEU A 73 -1.24 -4.62 -7.61
N ASP A 74 -2.23 -5.12 -8.34
CA ASP A 74 -2.34 -4.86 -9.78
C ASP A 74 -2.56 -3.37 -10.06
N ALA A 75 -3.43 -2.73 -9.27
CA ALA A 75 -3.74 -1.32 -9.46
C ALA A 75 -2.52 -0.44 -9.22
N ILE A 76 -1.73 -0.76 -8.18
CA ILE A 76 -0.50 -0.01 -7.91
C ILE A 76 0.51 -0.24 -9.02
N SER A 77 0.71 -1.50 -9.43
CA SER A 77 1.67 -1.81 -10.48
C SER A 77 1.36 -1.08 -11.78
N ALA A 78 0.08 -1.00 -12.14
CA ALA A 78 -0.34 -0.35 -13.37
C ALA A 78 -0.08 1.16 -13.36
N ARG A 79 -0.03 1.76 -12.18
CA ARG A 79 0.10 3.21 -12.03
C ARG A 79 1.47 3.66 -11.57
N HIS A 80 2.33 2.71 -11.19
CA HIS A 80 3.61 3.04 -10.58
C HIS A 80 4.62 3.51 -11.62
N PRO A 81 5.41 4.56 -11.31
CA PRO A 81 6.40 5.05 -12.26
C PRO A 81 7.61 4.14 -12.44
N TYR A 82 7.88 3.24 -11.48
CA TYR A 82 9.00 2.31 -11.59
C TYR A 82 8.58 1.06 -12.35
N THR A 83 9.53 0.48 -13.09
CA THR A 83 9.31 -0.81 -13.74
C THR A 83 9.23 -1.94 -12.71
N VAL A 84 10.08 -1.86 -11.67
CA VAL A 84 10.12 -2.88 -10.62
C VAL A 84 9.98 -2.17 -9.28
N PRO A 85 8.75 -1.86 -8.86
CA PRO A 85 8.55 -1.16 -7.59
C PRO A 85 8.69 -2.10 -6.40
N ALA A 86 9.09 -1.54 -5.25
CA ALA A 86 8.95 -2.25 -3.99
C ALA A 86 7.46 -2.36 -3.70
N LEU A 87 6.96 -3.58 -3.58
CA LEU A 87 5.51 -3.80 -3.49
C LEU A 87 5.28 -5.14 -2.83
N PHE A 88 4.78 -5.13 -1.58
CA PHE A 88 4.51 -6.37 -0.87
C PHE A 88 3.48 -6.13 0.23
N VAL A 89 3.03 -7.22 0.84
CA VAL A 89 1.87 -7.22 1.74
C VAL A 89 2.28 -7.68 3.11
N PHE A 90 1.84 -6.95 4.13
CA PHE A 90 1.87 -7.39 5.52
C PHE A 90 0.48 -7.85 5.92
N GLU A 91 0.40 -8.87 6.78
CA GLU A 91 -0.87 -9.30 7.37
C GLU A 91 -0.80 -9.09 8.87
N PRO A 92 -1.57 -8.14 9.42
CA PRO A 92 -1.61 -7.98 10.86
C PRO A 92 -2.20 -9.22 11.53
N GLN A 93 -1.61 -9.62 12.67
CA GLN A 93 -2.14 -10.74 13.42
C GLN A 93 -3.46 -10.39 14.11
N HIS A 94 -3.58 -9.14 14.54
CA HIS A 94 -4.75 -8.68 15.28
C HIS A 94 -5.13 -7.31 14.78
N VAL A 95 -6.42 -7.05 14.72
CA VAL A 95 -6.98 -5.76 14.36
C VAL A 95 -8.11 -5.46 15.33
N ALA A 96 -8.16 -4.23 15.82
CA ALA A 96 -9.28 -3.83 16.69
C ALA A 96 -10.59 -3.97 15.90
N ALA A 97 -11.59 -4.60 16.54
CA ALA A 97 -12.84 -4.92 15.86
C ALA A 97 -13.53 -3.68 15.27
N PRO A 98 -13.63 -2.55 15.97
CA PRO A 98 -14.26 -1.37 15.38
C PRO A 98 -13.51 -0.83 14.17
N TYR A 99 -12.18 -0.92 14.19
CA TYR A 99 -11.38 -0.47 13.05
C TYR A 99 -11.59 -1.38 11.84
N LEU A 100 -11.61 -2.68 12.07
CA LEU A 100 -11.83 -3.63 10.97
C LEU A 100 -13.21 -3.42 10.36
N GLU A 101 -14.22 -3.18 11.19
CA GLU A 101 -15.56 -2.92 10.68
C GLU A 101 -15.58 -1.67 9.81
N TRP A 102 -14.96 -0.60 10.28
CA TRP A 102 -14.87 0.64 9.49
C TRP A 102 -14.17 0.37 8.16
N LEU A 103 -13.04 -0.33 8.22
CA LEU A 103 -12.23 -0.61 7.03
C LEU A 103 -13.04 -1.41 6.00
N CYS A 104 -13.75 -2.42 6.44
CA CYS A 104 -14.56 -3.22 5.52
C CYS A 104 -15.70 -2.41 4.91
N ASN A 105 -16.27 -1.48 5.68
CA ASN A 105 -17.35 -0.64 5.17
C ASN A 105 -16.88 0.36 4.13
N GLN A 106 -15.60 0.71 4.14
CA GLN A 106 -15.04 1.67 3.18
C GLN A 106 -14.52 1.01 1.90
N THR A 107 -14.49 -0.31 1.85
CA THR A 107 -13.97 -1.02 0.69
C THR A 107 -15.05 -1.86 0.06
N ALA A 108 -14.98 -2.02 -1.26
CA ALA A 108 -15.98 -2.77 -1.99
C ALA A 108 -15.34 -4.01 -2.60
N LEU A 109 -16.00 -5.15 -2.44
CA LEU A 109 -15.55 -6.35 -3.11
C LEU A 109 -15.93 -6.29 -4.57
N SER A 110 -15.00 -6.70 -5.42
CA SER A 110 -15.24 -6.75 -6.85
C SER A 110 -16.20 -7.89 -7.17
N ARG A 111 -16.90 -7.76 -8.27
CA ARG A 111 -17.81 -8.79 -8.76
C ARG A 111 -17.15 -9.63 -9.82
#